data_11ff3416c80197ec2a72220c4342cf90
#
_entry.id   11ff3416c80197ec2a72220c4342cf90
#
_cell.length_a   1.000
_cell.length_b   1.000
_cell.length_c   1.000
_cell.angle_alpha   90.00
_cell.angle_beta   90.00
_cell.angle_gamma   90.00
#
_symmetry.space_group_name_H-M   'P 1'
#
loop_
_entity.id
_entity.type
_entity.pdbx_description
1 polymer ?
#
loop_
_entity_poly.entity_id
_entity_poly.type
_entity_poly.pdbx_seq_one_letter_code
_entity_poly.pdbx_strand_id
1 'polypeptide(L)'
;PFTAMYEPPKIDALDPVIRHGRERMGAQLVPTNPRGVASLLKALKRCEAVGILPDQEPNWGSGVFADFFQRPAYTATLLPKLVARTEARVVTGVAQRLPHGRGFALHFLAADERVYSSDEVLSATGVNASVEHAIALEPAQYQWEYKRFRKTRQEAAKRPDFKRYRLY
;
A
#
# COMPACT_ATOMS: atom_id res chain seq x y z
N PRO A 1 -18.73 2.57 4.78
CA PRO A 1 -18.27 2.47 3.39
C PRO A 1 -16.75 2.23 3.33
N PHE A 2 -16.29 1.52 2.30
CA PHE A 2 -14.88 1.19 2.11
C PHE A 2 -14.49 1.46 0.64
N THR A 3 -13.44 2.22 0.42
CA THR A 3 -12.96 2.58 -0.93
C THR A 3 -11.54 2.08 -1.13
N ALA A 4 -11.26 1.40 -2.25
CA ALA A 4 -9.92 0.91 -2.58
C ALA A 4 -9.53 1.24 -4.02
N MET A 5 -8.24 1.46 -4.26
CA MET A 5 -7.73 1.57 -5.63
C MET A 5 -7.72 0.20 -6.30
N TYR A 6 -8.08 0.20 -7.57
CA TYR A 6 -8.13 -0.99 -8.39
C TYR A 6 -7.51 -0.74 -9.76
N GLU A 7 -6.59 -1.60 -10.13
CA GLU A 7 -6.04 -1.67 -11.48
C GLU A 7 -6.60 -2.93 -12.17
N PRO A 8 -7.28 -2.78 -13.33
CA PRO A 8 -7.80 -3.92 -14.06
C PRO A 8 -6.69 -4.90 -14.45
N PRO A 9 -6.97 -6.19 -14.47
CA PRO A 9 -5.99 -7.18 -14.91
C PRO A 9 -5.68 -7.01 -16.42
N LYS A 10 -4.53 -7.50 -16.86
CA LYS A 10 -4.14 -7.48 -18.28
C LYS A 10 -5.02 -8.36 -19.16
N ILE A 11 -5.72 -9.32 -18.59
CA ILE A 11 -6.68 -10.19 -19.25
C ILE A 11 -8.07 -9.64 -18.96
N ASP A 12 -8.66 -8.93 -19.91
CA ASP A 12 -9.95 -8.23 -19.76
C ASP A 12 -11.08 -9.16 -19.30
N ALA A 13 -11.08 -10.42 -19.72
CA ALA A 13 -12.08 -11.41 -19.32
C ALA A 13 -12.10 -11.71 -17.81
N LEU A 14 -11.02 -11.42 -17.10
CA LEU A 14 -10.94 -11.61 -15.64
C LEU A 14 -11.48 -10.41 -14.85
N ASP A 15 -11.56 -9.22 -15.47
CA ASP A 15 -11.97 -8.00 -14.77
C ASP A 15 -13.35 -8.11 -14.11
N PRO A 16 -14.42 -8.59 -14.78
CA PRO A 16 -15.74 -8.71 -14.16
C PRO A 16 -15.74 -9.63 -12.93
N VAL A 17 -15.00 -10.74 -13.00
CA VAL A 17 -14.93 -11.72 -11.90
C VAL A 17 -14.21 -11.13 -10.68
N ILE A 18 -13.05 -10.51 -10.91
CA ILE A 18 -12.26 -9.91 -9.84
C ILE A 18 -12.99 -8.71 -9.22
N ARG A 19 -13.57 -7.86 -10.06
CA ARG A 19 -14.36 -6.69 -9.62
C ARG A 19 -15.55 -7.13 -8.78
N HIS A 20 -16.34 -8.07 -9.27
CA HIS A 20 -17.48 -8.62 -8.53
C HIS A 20 -17.07 -9.17 -7.16
N GLY A 21 -15.97 -9.94 -7.11
CA GLY A 21 -15.45 -10.48 -5.86
C GLY A 21 -15.06 -9.39 -4.85
N ARG A 22 -14.45 -8.31 -5.32
CA ARG A 22 -14.02 -7.18 -4.47
C ARG A 22 -15.17 -6.28 -4.02
N GLU A 23 -16.17 -6.06 -4.89
CA GLU A 23 -17.32 -5.20 -4.63
C GLU A 23 -18.42 -5.93 -3.83
N ARG A 24 -18.36 -7.26 -3.74
CA ARG A 24 -19.38 -8.10 -3.09
C ARG A 24 -19.75 -7.66 -1.67
N MET A 25 -18.81 -7.09 -0.92
CA MET A 25 -19.03 -6.60 0.44
C MET A 25 -19.28 -5.09 0.50
N GLY A 26 -19.66 -4.47 -0.63
CA GLY A 26 -19.95 -3.04 -0.70
C GLY A 26 -18.73 -2.13 -0.81
N ALA A 27 -17.56 -2.67 -1.20
CA ALA A 27 -16.40 -1.86 -1.47
C ALA A 27 -16.55 -1.07 -2.77
N GLN A 28 -16.16 0.21 -2.75
CA GLN A 28 -16.03 1.05 -3.93
C GLN A 28 -14.65 0.90 -4.54
N LEU A 29 -14.55 0.50 -5.81
CA LEU A 29 -13.31 0.44 -6.54
C LEU A 29 -13.08 1.71 -7.34
N VAL A 30 -11.91 2.33 -7.17
CA VAL A 30 -11.51 3.56 -7.87
C VAL A 30 -10.20 3.33 -8.64
N PRO A 31 -9.98 4.04 -9.79
CA PRO A 31 -8.81 3.79 -10.62
C PRO A 31 -7.50 4.21 -9.95
N THR A 32 -6.39 3.57 -10.35
CA THR A 32 -5.02 3.86 -9.87
C THR A 32 -4.41 5.10 -10.56
N ASN A 33 -5.10 6.24 -10.48
CA ASN A 33 -4.71 7.50 -11.10
C ASN A 33 -5.09 8.68 -10.19
N PRO A 34 -4.79 9.94 -10.56
CA PRO A 34 -5.13 11.10 -9.73
C PRO A 34 -6.60 11.23 -9.34
N ARG A 35 -7.54 10.76 -10.20
CA ARG A 35 -8.99 10.76 -9.88
C ARG A 35 -9.30 9.78 -8.74
N GLY A 36 -8.68 8.60 -8.75
CA GLY A 36 -8.81 7.63 -7.66
C GLY A 36 -8.23 8.17 -6.35
N VAL A 37 -7.06 8.81 -6.38
CA VAL A 37 -6.49 9.48 -5.19
C VAL A 37 -7.44 10.53 -4.62
N ALA A 38 -8.06 11.35 -5.48
CA ALA A 38 -9.05 12.34 -5.07
C ALA A 38 -10.28 11.67 -4.43
N SER A 39 -10.69 10.49 -4.93
CA SER A 39 -11.78 9.71 -4.34
C SER A 39 -11.44 9.15 -2.96
N LEU A 40 -10.20 8.65 -2.76
CA LEU A 40 -9.73 8.24 -1.43
C LEU A 40 -9.74 9.40 -0.43
N LEU A 41 -9.24 10.58 -0.84
CA LEU A 41 -9.25 11.78 0.01
C LEU A 41 -10.69 12.19 0.39
N LYS A 42 -11.63 12.15 -0.56
CA LYS A 42 -13.03 12.44 -0.29
C LYS A 42 -13.65 11.45 0.69
N ALA A 43 -13.35 10.14 0.54
CA ALA A 43 -13.83 9.10 1.44
C ALA A 43 -13.31 9.33 2.87
N LEU A 44 -12.01 9.57 3.05
CA LEU A 44 -11.42 9.87 4.36
C LEU A 44 -12.01 11.13 5.01
N LYS A 45 -12.26 12.21 4.23
CA LYS A 45 -12.93 13.42 4.73
C LYS A 45 -14.37 13.20 5.18
N ARG A 46 -15.03 12.14 4.70
CA ARG A 46 -16.35 11.70 5.16
C ARG A 46 -16.27 10.69 6.32
N CYS A 47 -15.09 10.51 6.91
CA CYS A 47 -14.83 9.51 7.96
C CYS A 47 -15.12 8.07 7.50
N GLU A 48 -14.91 7.76 6.22
CA GLU A 48 -15.01 6.42 5.64
C GLU A 48 -13.65 5.74 5.60
N ALA A 49 -13.64 4.40 5.54
CA ALA A 49 -12.41 3.64 5.45
C ALA A 49 -11.88 3.56 4.00
N VAL A 50 -10.56 3.57 3.85
CA VAL A 50 -9.88 3.30 2.57
C VAL A 50 -8.88 2.15 2.70
N GLY A 51 -8.76 1.36 1.63
CA GLY A 51 -7.79 0.25 1.56
C GLY A 51 -6.64 0.57 0.63
N ILE A 52 -5.43 0.30 1.10
CA ILE A 52 -4.18 0.45 0.35
C ILE A 52 -3.34 -0.82 0.53
N LEU A 53 -2.72 -1.30 -0.55
CA LEU A 53 -1.72 -2.35 -0.53
C LEU A 53 -0.33 -1.69 -0.52
N PRO A 54 0.35 -1.59 0.63
CA PRO A 54 1.54 -0.75 0.78
C PRO A 54 2.83 -1.48 0.38
N ASP A 55 2.79 -2.79 0.24
CA ASP A 55 3.92 -3.67 -0.01
C ASP A 55 4.28 -3.81 -1.50
N GLN A 56 3.57 -3.15 -2.39
CA GLN A 56 3.87 -3.12 -3.82
C GLN A 56 4.84 -1.98 -4.16
N GLU A 57 5.71 -2.24 -5.14
CA GLU A 57 6.68 -1.27 -5.61
C GLU A 57 6.00 -0.23 -6.53
N PRO A 58 6.00 1.06 -6.18
CA PRO A 58 5.31 2.09 -6.97
C PRO A 58 6.06 2.41 -8.26
N ASN A 59 5.42 3.12 -9.18
CA ASN A 59 6.09 3.72 -10.34
C ASN A 59 7.15 4.74 -9.89
N TRP A 60 8.17 4.95 -10.74
CA TRP A 60 9.17 5.98 -10.48
C TRP A 60 8.51 7.36 -10.28
N GLY A 61 8.99 8.10 -9.29
CA GLY A 61 8.43 9.39 -8.90
C GLY A 61 7.26 9.33 -7.89
N SER A 62 6.76 8.12 -7.57
CA SER A 62 5.65 7.93 -6.61
C SER A 62 6.09 7.28 -5.29
N GLY A 63 7.38 7.29 -5.00
CA GLY A 63 7.93 6.67 -3.80
C GLY A 63 9.28 7.23 -3.37
N VAL A 64 9.73 6.76 -2.23
CA VAL A 64 11.05 7.02 -1.65
C VAL A 64 11.72 5.68 -1.29
N PHE A 65 13.04 5.69 -1.13
CA PHE A 65 13.75 4.54 -0.58
C PHE A 65 13.65 4.56 0.95
N ALA A 66 12.97 3.58 1.50
CA ALA A 66 12.83 3.34 2.92
C ALA A 66 13.19 1.88 3.24
N ASP A 67 13.68 1.60 4.44
CA ASP A 67 14.10 0.26 4.79
C ASP A 67 12.91 -0.70 4.92
N PHE A 68 13.08 -1.89 4.37
CA PHE A 68 12.18 -3.04 4.46
C PHE A 68 13.05 -4.29 4.68
N PHE A 69 12.90 -4.94 5.83
CA PHE A 69 13.82 -5.99 6.30
C PHE A 69 15.30 -5.56 6.21
N GLN A 70 15.60 -4.36 6.74
CA GLN A 70 16.94 -3.75 6.77
C GLN A 70 17.58 -3.54 5.38
N ARG A 71 16.79 -3.55 4.31
CA ARG A 71 17.24 -3.29 2.95
C ARG A 71 16.44 -2.13 2.34
N PRO A 72 17.10 -1.19 1.63
CA PRO A 72 16.39 -0.10 0.96
C PRO A 72 15.42 -0.63 -0.08
N ALA A 73 14.12 -0.38 0.10
CA ALA A 73 13.07 -0.71 -0.84
C ALA A 73 12.36 0.57 -1.31
N TYR A 74 12.08 0.66 -2.61
CA TYR A 74 11.34 1.80 -3.15
C TYR A 74 9.88 1.70 -2.73
N THR A 75 9.46 2.55 -1.79
CA THR A 75 8.19 2.47 -1.07
C THR A 75 7.27 3.61 -1.47
N ALA A 76 5.99 3.31 -1.71
CA ALA A 76 4.99 4.29 -2.12
C ALA A 76 4.75 5.35 -1.04
N THR A 77 4.60 6.61 -1.46
CA THR A 77 4.31 7.74 -0.57
C THR A 77 2.82 8.12 -0.54
N LEU A 78 1.96 7.34 -1.17
CA LEU A 78 0.52 7.61 -1.20
C LEU A 78 -0.09 7.60 0.21
N LEU A 79 0.18 6.56 1.01
CA LEU A 79 -0.35 6.44 2.37
C LEU A 79 0.14 7.59 3.27
N PRO A 80 1.44 7.90 3.37
CA PRO A 80 1.91 9.10 4.07
C PRO A 80 1.19 10.39 3.67
N LYS A 81 1.01 10.61 2.37
CA LYS A 81 0.34 11.82 1.85
C LYS A 81 -1.15 11.88 2.19
N LEU A 82 -1.83 10.76 2.24
CA LEU A 82 -3.23 10.70 2.69
C LEU A 82 -3.33 11.00 4.18
N VAL A 83 -2.50 10.38 5.01
CA VAL A 83 -2.43 10.62 6.46
C VAL A 83 -2.18 12.10 6.76
N ALA A 84 -1.14 12.68 6.16
CA ALA A 84 -0.78 14.09 6.36
C ALA A 84 -1.91 15.07 6.00
N ARG A 85 -2.82 14.69 5.08
CA ARG A 85 -3.93 15.56 4.62
C ARG A 85 -5.25 15.35 5.35
N THR A 86 -5.41 14.26 6.08
CA THR A 86 -6.70 13.84 6.64
C THR A 86 -6.61 13.46 8.11
N GLU A 87 -5.40 13.36 8.65
CA GLU A 87 -5.13 12.88 10.02
C GLU A 87 -5.75 11.50 10.30
N ALA A 88 -5.98 10.72 9.23
CA ALA A 88 -6.60 9.41 9.32
C ALA A 88 -5.74 8.44 10.14
N ARG A 89 -6.38 7.63 10.97
CA ARG A 89 -5.72 6.54 11.68
C ARG A 89 -5.43 5.37 10.74
N VAL A 90 -4.23 4.80 10.87
CA VAL A 90 -3.77 3.69 10.05
C VAL A 90 -3.86 2.40 10.85
N VAL A 91 -4.48 1.40 10.24
CA VAL A 91 -4.59 0.04 10.77
C VAL A 91 -4.06 -0.93 9.73
N THR A 92 -3.20 -1.84 10.12
CA THR A 92 -2.69 -2.89 9.25
C THR A 92 -3.57 -4.12 9.37
N GLY A 93 -4.24 -4.49 8.27
CA GLY A 93 -5.09 -5.67 8.20
C GLY A 93 -4.37 -6.85 7.54
N VAL A 94 -4.44 -8.03 8.15
CA VAL A 94 -3.88 -9.30 7.63
C VAL A 94 -4.94 -10.37 7.62
N ALA A 95 -5.08 -11.06 6.48
CA ALA A 95 -5.94 -12.25 6.35
C ALA A 95 -5.08 -13.52 6.38
N GLN A 96 -4.97 -14.14 7.54
CA GLN A 96 -4.29 -15.41 7.71
C GLN A 96 -5.21 -16.56 7.26
N ARG A 97 -4.77 -17.37 6.30
CA ARG A 97 -5.49 -18.57 5.88
C ARG A 97 -5.38 -19.65 6.94
N LEU A 98 -6.50 -20.18 7.36
CA LEU A 98 -6.54 -21.27 8.33
C LEU A 98 -6.34 -22.62 7.63
N PRO A 99 -5.68 -23.60 8.30
CA PRO A 99 -5.46 -24.93 7.74
C PRO A 99 -6.79 -25.67 7.46
N HIS A 100 -6.71 -26.67 6.56
CA HIS A 100 -7.83 -27.55 6.20
C HIS A 100 -9.09 -26.82 5.69
N GLY A 101 -8.93 -25.71 4.99
CA GLY A 101 -10.07 -24.99 4.37
C GLY A 101 -11.03 -24.33 5.37
N ARG A 102 -10.62 -24.11 6.62
CA ARG A 102 -11.46 -23.49 7.66
C ARG A 102 -11.68 -21.99 7.48
N GLY A 103 -11.26 -21.40 6.34
CA GLY A 103 -11.42 -19.98 6.04
C GLY A 103 -10.23 -19.15 6.46
N PHE A 104 -10.47 -17.94 6.96
CA PHE A 104 -9.43 -16.96 7.29
C PHE A 104 -9.66 -16.37 8.69
N ALA A 105 -8.57 -16.09 9.39
CA ALA A 105 -8.57 -15.19 10.55
C ALA A 105 -8.14 -13.81 10.08
N LEU A 106 -8.89 -12.77 10.47
CA LEU A 106 -8.52 -11.38 10.20
C LEU A 106 -7.86 -10.79 11.44
N HIS A 107 -6.64 -10.31 11.25
CA HIS A 107 -5.88 -9.61 12.28
C HIS A 107 -5.83 -8.13 11.95
N PHE A 108 -6.07 -7.28 12.94
CA PHE A 108 -5.93 -5.83 12.82
C PHE A 108 -4.91 -5.35 13.83
N LEU A 109 -3.82 -4.76 13.33
CA LEU A 109 -2.68 -4.30 14.12
C LEU A 109 -2.61 -2.77 14.06
N ALA A 110 -2.18 -2.15 15.14
CA ALA A 110 -1.79 -0.75 15.09
C ALA A 110 -0.61 -0.58 14.11
N ALA A 111 -0.63 0.48 13.32
CA ALA A 111 0.51 0.83 12.50
C ALA A 111 1.67 1.34 13.37
N ASP A 112 2.89 1.23 12.85
CA ASP A 112 4.07 1.83 13.46
C ASP A 112 3.91 3.36 13.54
N GLU A 113 4.24 3.98 14.67
CA GLU A 113 4.02 5.41 14.93
C GLU A 113 4.75 6.32 13.94
N ARG A 114 5.83 5.86 13.34
CA ARG A 114 6.56 6.60 12.29
C ARG A 114 5.71 6.88 11.06
N VAL A 115 4.63 6.13 10.81
CA VAL A 115 3.68 6.38 9.72
C VAL A 115 3.13 7.81 9.75
N TYR A 116 3.01 8.40 10.94
CA TYR A 116 2.47 9.76 11.14
C TYR A 116 3.54 10.86 11.06
N SER A 117 4.78 10.52 10.76
CA SER A 117 5.86 11.51 10.62
C SER A 117 5.63 12.44 9.43
N SER A 118 6.01 13.70 9.60
CA SER A 118 6.07 14.67 8.50
C SER A 118 7.25 14.42 7.54
N ASP A 119 8.29 13.70 7.98
CA ASP A 119 9.38 13.24 7.12
C ASP A 119 8.91 12.06 6.27
N GLU A 120 8.96 12.23 4.95
CA GLU A 120 8.42 11.26 3.98
C GLU A 120 9.16 9.92 4.03
N VAL A 121 10.48 9.92 4.29
CA VAL A 121 11.28 8.70 4.39
C VAL A 121 10.99 7.98 5.69
N LEU A 122 10.89 8.72 6.79
CA LEU A 122 10.57 8.14 8.09
C LEU A 122 9.15 7.56 8.10
N SER A 123 8.19 8.28 7.51
CA SER A 123 6.82 7.78 7.36
C SER A 123 6.75 6.51 6.50
N ALA A 124 7.46 6.47 5.36
CA ALA A 124 7.55 5.27 4.54
C ALA A 124 8.25 4.10 5.26
N THR A 125 9.24 4.38 6.10
CA THR A 125 9.87 3.36 6.97
C THR A 125 8.86 2.80 7.97
N GLY A 126 8.00 3.63 8.55
CA GLY A 126 6.90 3.19 9.42
C GLY A 126 5.89 2.31 8.69
N VAL A 127 5.57 2.66 7.44
CA VAL A 127 4.71 1.80 6.58
C VAL A 127 5.35 0.42 6.40
N ASN A 128 6.63 0.36 6.04
CA ASN A 128 7.34 -0.90 5.85
C ASN A 128 7.42 -1.71 7.15
N ALA A 129 7.71 -1.07 8.30
CA ALA A 129 7.72 -1.74 9.60
C ALA A 129 6.35 -2.31 9.98
N SER A 130 5.26 -1.62 9.66
CA SER A 130 3.90 -2.13 9.85
C SER A 130 3.65 -3.40 9.01
N VAL A 131 4.15 -3.43 7.76
CA VAL A 131 4.09 -4.61 6.89
C VAL A 131 4.95 -5.75 7.43
N GLU A 132 6.18 -5.47 7.89
CA GLU A 132 7.06 -6.47 8.51
C GLU A 132 6.41 -7.12 9.73
N HIS A 133 5.78 -6.32 10.59
CA HIS A 133 5.04 -6.81 11.74
C HIS A 133 3.87 -7.73 11.32
N ALA A 134 3.15 -7.34 10.28
CA ALA A 134 2.08 -8.15 9.72
C ALA A 134 2.59 -9.49 9.15
N ILE A 135 3.72 -9.47 8.43
CA ILE A 135 4.36 -10.66 7.87
C ILE A 135 4.81 -11.60 9.00
N ALA A 136 5.30 -11.06 10.13
CA ALA A 136 5.77 -11.85 11.26
C ALA A 136 4.69 -12.75 11.89
N LEU A 137 3.40 -12.47 11.69
CA LEU A 137 2.31 -13.32 12.17
C LEU A 137 2.29 -14.67 11.46
N GLU A 138 2.55 -14.71 10.16
CA GLU A 138 2.55 -15.93 9.35
C GLU A 138 3.46 -15.74 8.13
N PRO A 139 4.78 -15.81 8.31
CA PRO A 139 5.74 -15.55 7.24
C PRO A 139 5.57 -16.45 6.01
N ALA A 140 5.09 -17.68 6.23
CA ALA A 140 4.89 -18.65 5.14
C ALA A 140 3.78 -18.24 4.16
N GLN A 141 2.90 -17.32 4.52
CA GLN A 141 1.79 -16.88 3.69
C GLN A 141 2.04 -15.53 2.99
N TYR A 142 3.20 -14.91 3.21
CA TYR A 142 3.56 -13.71 2.48
C TYR A 142 4.02 -14.04 1.06
N GLN A 143 3.71 -13.14 0.14
CA GLN A 143 4.01 -13.30 -1.29
C GLN A 143 5.48 -12.97 -1.61
N TRP A 144 6.42 -13.82 -1.15
CA TRP A 144 7.86 -13.62 -1.31
C TRP A 144 8.35 -13.58 -2.76
N GLU A 145 7.61 -14.17 -3.71
CA GLU A 145 7.91 -14.14 -5.14
C GLU A 145 7.73 -12.75 -5.77
N TYR A 146 7.02 -11.83 -5.08
CA TYR A 146 6.91 -10.45 -5.54
C TYR A 146 8.26 -9.74 -5.46
N LYS A 147 8.69 -9.15 -6.59
CA LYS A 147 10.01 -8.51 -6.73
C LYS A 147 10.05 -7.14 -6.04
N ARG A 148 9.99 -7.13 -4.70
CA ARG A 148 9.90 -5.93 -3.85
C ARG A 148 11.14 -5.02 -3.92
N PHE A 149 12.29 -5.55 -4.33
CA PHE A 149 13.59 -4.85 -4.38
C PHE A 149 14.11 -4.67 -5.81
N ARG A 150 13.25 -4.65 -6.81
CA ARG A 150 13.64 -4.51 -8.22
C ARG A 150 14.22 -3.13 -8.50
N LYS A 151 13.65 -2.06 -7.93
CA LYS A 151 14.17 -0.70 -8.05
C LYS A 151 15.28 -0.45 -7.05
N THR A 152 16.44 0.03 -7.53
CA THR A 152 17.61 0.29 -6.71
C THR A 152 17.99 1.77 -6.71
N ARG A 153 18.73 2.21 -5.66
CA ARG A 153 19.27 3.59 -5.61
C ARG A 153 20.23 3.87 -6.77
N GLN A 154 20.94 2.86 -7.26
CA GLN A 154 21.85 2.97 -8.41
C GLN A 154 21.08 3.24 -9.71
N GLU A 155 19.97 2.54 -9.94
CA GLU A 155 19.09 2.80 -11.08
C GLU A 155 18.44 4.19 -10.98
N ALA A 156 18.01 4.59 -9.78
CA ALA A 156 17.47 5.91 -9.53
C ALA A 156 18.47 7.02 -9.87
N ALA A 157 19.76 6.84 -9.51
CA ALA A 157 20.81 7.83 -9.80
C ALA A 157 21.07 8.04 -11.30
N LYS A 158 20.77 7.03 -12.13
CA LYS A 158 20.91 7.09 -13.60
C LYS A 158 19.74 7.77 -14.31
N ARG A 159 18.63 8.02 -13.61
CA ARG A 159 17.42 8.60 -14.19
C ARG A 159 17.42 10.12 -14.06
N PRO A 160 17.39 10.88 -15.16
CA PRO A 160 17.40 12.34 -15.10
C PRO A 160 16.16 12.94 -14.43
N ASP A 161 15.04 12.25 -14.53
CA ASP A 161 13.75 12.62 -13.94
C ASP A 161 13.71 12.34 -12.41
N PHE A 162 14.53 11.43 -11.89
CA PHE A 162 14.55 11.11 -10.45
C PHE A 162 14.97 12.31 -9.58
N LYS A 163 15.88 13.16 -10.07
CA LYS A 163 16.31 14.37 -9.37
C LYS A 163 15.18 15.41 -9.22
N ARG A 164 14.21 15.41 -10.16
CA ARG A 164 13.08 16.34 -10.18
C ARG A 164 12.05 16.05 -9.07
N TYR A 165 11.97 14.79 -8.64
CA TYR A 165 11.02 14.34 -7.60
C TYR A 165 11.62 14.34 -6.18
N ARG A 166 12.90 14.71 -6.04
CA ARG A 166 13.60 14.77 -4.75
C ARG A 166 13.37 16.10 -4.00
N LEU A 167 12.62 17.02 -4.60
CA LEU A 167 12.45 18.41 -4.12
C LEU A 167 11.04 18.69 -3.55
N TYR A 168 10.25 17.64 -3.27
CA TYR A 168 8.93 17.79 -2.66
C TYR A 168 8.72 16.78 -1.54
#